data_5aa6d0704668119e5a00d0266e4e6c03
#
_entry.id   5aa6d0704668119e5a00d0266e4e6c03
#
_cell.length_a   1.000
_cell.length_b   1.000
_cell.length_c   1.000
_cell.angle_alpha   90.00
_cell.angle_beta   90.00
_cell.angle_gamma   90.00
#
_symmetry.space_group_name_H-M   'P 1'
#
loop_
_entity.id
_entity.type
_entity.pdbx_description
1 polymer ?
#
loop_
_entity_poly.entity_id
_entity_poly.type
_entity_poly.pdbx_seq_one_letter_code
_entity_poly.pdbx_strand_id
1 'polypeptide(L)'
;MADALLHPEAQYLSLMRRAWETGVERSDRTGTGTRALFGEVMRFDLSDGSVPLLTTKKIFWKSAVKELIWFLSGDTNIRPLVAQGVHIWTDWPLAKYNAANAPPNSPISRDAFEARIIEDADFAAKWGDLGPVYGFQWRHWPDGSPDGIDQIAALIASIKANPASRRHIFTGWNVAQLDQMALPPCHMTYQYFVANGR
;
A
#
# COMPACT_ATOMS: atom_id res chain seq x y z
N MET A 1 16.22 -7.25 -31.72
CA MET A 1 15.26 -6.68 -32.69
C MET A 1 14.18 -5.94 -31.94
N ALA A 2 14.04 -4.73 -32.25
CA ALA A 2 13.15 -3.65 -31.86
C ALA A 2 11.91 -3.93 -31.00
N ASP A 3 12.08 -3.81 -29.68
CA ASP A 3 10.99 -3.55 -28.73
C ASP A 3 10.68 -2.03 -28.67
N ALA A 4 11.09 -1.31 -29.68
CA ALA A 4 11.25 0.15 -29.66
C ALA A 4 9.95 0.93 -29.90
N LEU A 5 8.76 0.34 -29.97
CA LEU A 5 7.55 1.08 -30.35
C LEU A 5 6.26 0.63 -29.66
N LEU A 6 6.31 -0.17 -28.62
CA LEU A 6 5.11 -0.45 -27.86
C LEU A 6 4.95 0.63 -26.77
N HIS A 7 3.79 1.26 -26.75
CA HIS A 7 3.42 2.20 -25.69
C HIS A 7 3.70 1.58 -24.29
N PRO A 8 4.25 2.30 -23.30
CA PRO A 8 4.59 1.75 -21.97
C PRO A 8 3.47 0.94 -21.30
N GLU A 9 2.21 1.25 -21.59
CA GLU A 9 1.05 0.53 -21.08
C GLU A 9 0.76 -0.79 -21.82
N ALA A 10 1.42 -1.09 -22.93
CA ALA A 10 1.12 -2.28 -23.75
C ALA A 10 1.25 -3.57 -22.94
N GLN A 11 2.26 -3.67 -22.07
CA GLN A 11 2.43 -4.82 -21.19
C GLN A 11 1.27 -4.99 -20.19
N TYR A 12 0.76 -3.87 -19.62
CA TYR A 12 -0.41 -3.89 -18.73
C TYR A 12 -1.66 -4.34 -19.49
N LEU A 13 -1.92 -3.79 -20.66
CA LEU A 13 -3.08 -4.15 -21.49
C LEU A 13 -3.01 -5.61 -21.97
N SER A 14 -1.81 -6.08 -22.34
CA SER A 14 -1.58 -7.49 -22.67
C SER A 14 -1.86 -8.43 -21.49
N LEU A 15 -1.41 -8.04 -20.29
CA LEU A 15 -1.67 -8.81 -19.07
C LEU A 15 -3.17 -8.84 -18.74
N MET A 16 -3.86 -7.70 -18.84
CA MET A 16 -5.31 -7.66 -18.68
C MET A 16 -6.05 -8.58 -19.65
N ARG A 17 -5.66 -8.56 -20.93
CA ARG A 17 -6.24 -9.43 -21.95
C ARG A 17 -6.03 -10.90 -21.60
N ARG A 18 -4.81 -11.30 -21.25
CA ARG A 18 -4.51 -12.67 -20.81
C ARG A 18 -5.32 -13.08 -19.59
N ALA A 19 -5.43 -12.21 -18.58
CA ALA A 19 -6.26 -12.48 -17.40
C ALA A 19 -7.72 -12.69 -17.80
N TRP A 20 -8.24 -11.90 -18.76
CA TRP A 20 -9.60 -12.08 -19.27
C TRP A 20 -9.79 -13.37 -20.05
N GLU A 21 -8.86 -13.72 -20.94
CA GLU A 21 -8.98 -14.86 -21.85
C GLU A 21 -8.65 -16.19 -21.18
N THR A 22 -7.65 -16.23 -20.29
CA THR A 22 -7.08 -17.46 -19.73
C THR A 22 -7.06 -17.52 -18.20
N GLY A 23 -7.46 -16.44 -17.52
CA GLY A 23 -7.47 -16.38 -16.07
C GLY A 23 -8.49 -17.34 -15.45
N VAL A 24 -8.12 -17.89 -14.30
CA VAL A 24 -9.00 -18.75 -13.50
C VAL A 24 -10.05 -17.90 -12.81
N GLU A 25 -11.31 -18.27 -12.94
CA GLU A 25 -12.43 -17.63 -12.22
C GLU A 25 -12.34 -17.95 -10.74
N ARG A 26 -12.48 -16.92 -9.91
CA ARG A 26 -12.48 -17.03 -8.45
C ARG A 26 -13.54 -16.12 -7.87
N SER A 27 -14.19 -16.58 -6.80
CA SER A 27 -15.03 -15.71 -5.98
C SER A 27 -14.19 -14.69 -5.23
N ASP A 28 -14.79 -13.55 -4.93
CA ASP A 28 -14.20 -12.52 -4.07
C ASP A 28 -15.17 -12.11 -2.97
N ARG A 29 -14.71 -11.29 -2.02
CA ARG A 29 -15.52 -10.78 -0.90
C ARG A 29 -16.68 -9.86 -1.34
N THR A 30 -16.63 -9.33 -2.56
CA THR A 30 -17.64 -8.39 -3.09
C THR A 30 -18.76 -9.11 -3.83
N GLY A 31 -18.60 -10.41 -4.15
CA GLY A 31 -19.54 -11.20 -4.93
C GLY A 31 -19.50 -10.91 -6.44
N THR A 32 -18.63 -10.00 -6.89
CA THR A 32 -18.46 -9.69 -8.31
C THR A 32 -17.69 -10.78 -9.05
N GLY A 33 -16.79 -11.47 -8.36
CA GLY A 33 -15.86 -12.44 -8.92
C GLY A 33 -14.63 -11.79 -9.56
N THR A 34 -13.61 -12.59 -9.76
CA THR A 34 -12.35 -12.18 -10.38
C THR A 34 -11.85 -13.22 -11.36
N ARG A 35 -11.06 -12.79 -12.35
CA ARG A 35 -10.22 -13.66 -13.17
C ARG A 35 -8.76 -13.43 -12.80
N ALA A 36 -8.05 -14.47 -12.41
CA ALA A 36 -6.72 -14.38 -11.86
C ALA A 36 -5.70 -15.18 -12.66
N LEU A 37 -4.54 -14.58 -12.88
CA LEU A 37 -3.30 -15.25 -13.25
C LEU A 37 -2.36 -15.23 -12.04
N PHE A 38 -1.42 -16.15 -11.98
CA PHE A 38 -0.44 -16.23 -10.89
C PHE A 38 0.98 -16.03 -11.43
N GLY A 39 1.77 -15.22 -10.73
CA GLY A 39 3.19 -15.09 -11.00
C GLY A 39 3.53 -14.24 -12.24
N GLU A 40 2.79 -13.17 -12.49
CA GLU A 40 3.04 -12.26 -13.61
C GLU A 40 4.02 -11.14 -13.23
N VAL A 41 4.81 -10.70 -14.21
CA VAL A 41 5.83 -9.66 -14.04
C VAL A 41 5.65 -8.57 -15.09
N MET A 42 5.70 -7.32 -14.65
CA MET A 42 5.81 -6.14 -15.51
C MET A 42 7.13 -5.40 -15.26
N ARG A 43 7.71 -4.82 -16.31
CA ARG A 43 8.96 -4.07 -16.23
C ARG A 43 8.76 -2.67 -16.79
N PHE A 44 9.18 -1.66 -16.04
CA PHE A 44 9.07 -0.26 -16.43
C PHE A 44 10.46 0.36 -16.41
N ASP A 45 10.85 0.97 -17.54
CA ASP A 45 12.05 1.81 -17.61
C ASP A 45 11.70 3.18 -17.05
N LEU A 46 12.41 3.61 -16.01
CA LEU A 46 12.25 4.90 -15.35
C LEU A 46 13.47 5.81 -15.59
N SER A 47 14.35 5.44 -16.51
CA SER A 47 15.64 6.14 -16.75
C SER A 47 15.45 7.57 -17.29
N ASP A 48 14.32 7.85 -17.91
CA ASP A 48 13.94 9.18 -18.41
C ASP A 48 13.21 10.04 -17.34
N GLY A 49 13.03 9.52 -16.12
CA GLY A 49 12.31 10.18 -15.04
C GLY A 49 10.78 10.09 -15.14
N SER A 50 10.24 9.37 -16.11
CA SER A 50 8.80 9.15 -16.21
C SER A 50 8.27 8.25 -15.09
N VAL A 51 6.98 8.43 -14.76
CA VAL A 51 6.25 7.57 -13.83
C VAL A 51 5.22 6.78 -14.64
N PRO A 52 5.16 5.45 -14.51
CA PRO A 52 4.26 4.60 -15.30
C PRO A 52 2.80 4.70 -14.82
N LEU A 53 2.17 5.83 -15.08
CA LEU A 53 0.76 6.04 -14.82
C LEU A 53 -0.07 5.56 -16.01
N LEU A 54 -1.18 4.87 -15.72
CA LEU A 54 -2.13 4.47 -16.75
C LEU A 54 -2.82 5.70 -17.35
N THR A 55 -2.94 5.73 -18.69
CA THR A 55 -3.69 6.74 -19.43
C THR A 55 -5.05 6.24 -19.91
N THR A 56 -5.24 4.92 -19.91
CA THR A 56 -6.48 4.23 -20.29
C THR A 56 -7.61 4.40 -19.28
N LYS A 57 -7.31 4.89 -18.08
CA LYS A 57 -8.30 5.30 -17.08
C LYS A 57 -7.81 6.48 -16.25
N LYS A 58 -8.75 7.21 -15.63
CA LYS A 58 -8.39 8.29 -14.70
C LYS A 58 -7.72 7.71 -13.45
N ILE A 59 -6.49 8.11 -13.18
CA ILE A 59 -5.72 7.74 -11.99
C ILE A 59 -5.70 8.91 -11.00
N PHE A 60 -6.05 8.64 -9.75
CA PHE A 60 -5.96 9.61 -8.65
C PHE A 60 -4.55 9.59 -8.03
N TRP A 61 -3.53 9.88 -8.86
CA TRP A 61 -2.12 9.76 -8.50
C TRP A 61 -1.72 10.59 -7.26
N LYS A 62 -2.37 11.74 -7.04
CA LYS A 62 -2.11 12.57 -5.86
C LYS A 62 -2.44 11.85 -4.57
N SER A 63 -3.52 11.06 -4.55
CA SER A 63 -3.89 10.25 -3.39
C SER A 63 -2.87 9.14 -3.13
N ALA A 64 -2.38 8.48 -4.19
CA ALA A 64 -1.33 7.46 -4.06
C ALA A 64 -0.01 8.03 -3.53
N VAL A 65 0.38 9.23 -3.98
CA VAL A 65 1.60 9.91 -3.47
C VAL A 65 1.44 10.30 -1.99
N LYS A 66 0.28 10.84 -1.60
CA LYS A 66 0.00 11.18 -0.20
C LYS A 66 0.03 9.94 0.70
N GLU A 67 -0.54 8.84 0.23
CA GLU A 67 -0.51 7.55 0.92
C GLU A 67 0.93 7.04 1.09
N LEU A 68 1.74 7.08 0.03
CA LEU A 68 3.14 6.66 0.11
C LEU A 68 3.95 7.51 1.10
N ILE A 69 3.75 8.83 1.11
CA ILE A 69 4.40 9.74 2.07
C ILE A 69 3.95 9.39 3.50
N TRP A 70 2.67 9.09 3.71
CA TRP A 70 2.15 8.67 4.99
C TRP A 70 2.75 7.31 5.44
N PHE A 71 2.91 6.32 4.56
CA PHE A 71 3.64 5.11 4.90
C PHE A 71 5.10 5.40 5.31
N LEU A 72 5.79 6.25 4.55
CA LEU A 72 7.18 6.63 4.82
C LEU A 72 7.35 7.42 6.13
N SER A 73 6.31 8.08 6.63
CA SER A 73 6.32 8.76 7.92
C SER A 73 6.25 7.81 9.12
N GLY A 74 5.89 6.53 8.90
CA GLY A 74 5.72 5.54 9.97
C GLY A 74 4.34 5.59 10.62
N ASP A 75 3.45 6.47 10.17
CA ASP A 75 2.11 6.64 10.75
C ASP A 75 1.18 5.48 10.34
N THR A 76 0.25 5.15 11.22
CA THR A 76 -0.78 4.13 11.02
C THR A 76 -2.20 4.67 11.21
N ASN A 77 -2.32 5.93 11.63
CA ASN A 77 -3.62 6.56 11.83
C ASN A 77 -4.08 7.28 10.56
N ILE A 78 -5.33 7.06 10.18
CA ILE A 78 -5.90 7.63 8.95
C ILE A 78 -6.16 9.14 9.01
N ARG A 79 -6.11 9.77 10.18
CA ARG A 79 -6.45 11.19 10.37
C ARG A 79 -5.71 12.13 9.41
N PRO A 80 -4.38 12.04 9.20
CA PRO A 80 -3.67 12.89 8.26
C PRO A 80 -4.08 12.65 6.80
N LEU A 81 -4.47 11.43 6.44
CA LEU A 81 -4.95 11.11 5.10
C LEU A 81 -6.33 11.73 4.84
N VAL A 82 -7.27 11.50 5.76
CA VAL A 82 -8.64 12.01 5.67
C VAL A 82 -8.65 13.54 5.63
N ALA A 83 -7.84 14.20 6.47
CA ALA A 83 -7.67 15.65 6.46
C ALA A 83 -7.15 16.21 5.11
N GLN A 84 -6.51 15.38 4.31
CA GLN A 84 -6.02 15.72 2.98
C GLN A 84 -6.94 15.23 1.85
N GLY A 85 -8.14 14.75 2.16
CA GLY A 85 -9.10 14.21 1.20
C GLY A 85 -8.70 12.86 0.60
N VAL A 86 -7.97 12.05 1.36
CA VAL A 86 -7.60 10.68 0.97
C VAL A 86 -8.38 9.68 1.82
N HIS A 87 -9.28 8.95 1.20
CA HIS A 87 -10.28 8.11 1.86
C HIS A 87 -10.05 6.60 1.67
N ILE A 88 -8.90 6.21 1.13
CA ILE A 88 -8.60 4.84 0.70
C ILE A 88 -8.70 3.85 1.86
N TRP A 89 -8.34 4.29 3.07
CA TRP A 89 -8.26 3.44 4.25
C TRP A 89 -9.46 3.54 5.21
N THR A 90 -10.43 4.41 4.95
CA THR A 90 -11.53 4.69 5.88
C THR A 90 -12.43 3.49 6.17
N ASP A 91 -12.65 2.61 5.21
CA ASP A 91 -13.64 1.53 5.33
C ASP A 91 -13.34 0.53 6.45
N TRP A 92 -12.06 0.24 6.71
CA TRP A 92 -11.66 -0.71 7.75
C TRP A 92 -11.96 -0.20 9.16
N PRO A 93 -11.48 0.99 9.57
CA PRO A 93 -11.78 1.53 10.89
C PRO A 93 -13.26 1.90 11.05
N LEU A 94 -13.94 2.34 9.99
CA LEU A 94 -15.38 2.57 10.01
C LEU A 94 -16.17 1.29 10.30
N ALA A 95 -15.82 0.19 9.64
CA ALA A 95 -16.46 -1.10 9.89
C ALA A 95 -16.22 -1.58 11.33
N LYS A 96 -15.00 -1.44 11.84
CA LYS A 96 -14.64 -1.74 13.23
C LYS A 96 -15.42 -0.89 14.22
N TYR A 97 -15.53 0.41 13.95
CA TYR A 97 -16.33 1.31 14.79
C TYR A 97 -17.81 0.93 14.82
N ASN A 98 -18.40 0.72 13.65
CA ASN A 98 -19.81 0.36 13.52
C ASN A 98 -20.13 -0.97 14.19
N ALA A 99 -19.26 -1.97 14.04
CA ALA A 99 -19.42 -3.26 14.71
C ALA A 99 -19.41 -3.15 16.25
N ALA A 100 -18.62 -2.23 16.78
CA ALA A 100 -18.49 -2.05 18.24
C ALA A 100 -19.54 -1.12 18.87
N ASN A 101 -20.09 -0.16 18.11
CA ASN A 101 -20.85 0.94 18.71
C ASN A 101 -22.21 1.22 18.07
N ALA A 102 -22.44 0.81 16.83
CA ALA A 102 -23.68 1.12 16.15
C ALA A 102 -24.79 0.10 16.47
N PRO A 103 -26.05 0.53 16.65
CA PRO A 103 -27.17 -0.38 16.59
C PRO A 103 -27.19 -1.12 15.23
N PRO A 104 -27.64 -2.38 15.17
CA PRO A 104 -27.56 -3.20 13.96
C PRO A 104 -28.13 -2.57 12.68
N ASN A 105 -29.07 -1.64 12.82
CA ASN A 105 -29.76 -1.00 11.70
C ASN A 105 -29.45 0.51 11.55
N SER A 106 -28.44 1.03 12.25
CA SER A 106 -28.12 2.46 12.23
C SER A 106 -26.61 2.73 12.32
N PRO A 107 -25.82 2.20 11.36
CA PRO A 107 -24.38 2.51 11.31
C PRO A 107 -24.19 3.98 10.97
N ILE A 108 -23.11 4.60 11.50
CA ILE A 108 -22.77 5.94 11.07
C ILE A 108 -22.24 5.90 9.62
N SER A 109 -22.48 6.98 8.89
CA SER A 109 -21.98 7.12 7.53
C SER A 109 -20.45 7.34 7.52
N ARG A 110 -19.84 7.12 6.35
CA ARG A 110 -18.44 7.44 6.13
C ARG A 110 -18.13 8.91 6.44
N ASP A 111 -18.95 9.82 5.90
CA ASP A 111 -18.73 11.26 6.06
C ASP A 111 -18.80 11.68 7.54
N ALA A 112 -19.76 11.15 8.29
CA ALA A 112 -19.88 11.42 9.73
C ALA A 112 -18.71 10.83 10.53
N PHE A 113 -18.21 9.66 10.16
CA PHE A 113 -17.04 9.06 10.77
C PHE A 113 -15.77 9.88 10.49
N GLU A 114 -15.54 10.26 9.24
CA GLU A 114 -14.38 11.05 8.82
C GLU A 114 -14.39 12.44 9.44
N ALA A 115 -15.55 13.10 9.53
CA ALA A 115 -15.66 14.37 10.24
C ALA A 115 -15.19 14.23 11.70
N ARG A 116 -15.62 13.18 12.40
CA ARG A 116 -15.16 12.93 13.78
C ARG A 116 -13.67 12.59 13.86
N ILE A 117 -13.13 11.83 12.91
CA ILE A 117 -11.68 11.55 12.84
C ILE A 117 -10.87 12.86 12.71
N ILE A 118 -11.37 13.83 11.96
CA ILE A 118 -10.70 15.13 11.78
C ILE A 118 -10.83 16.00 13.06
N GLU A 119 -12.04 16.12 13.58
CA GLU A 119 -12.38 17.10 14.64
C GLU A 119 -11.96 16.65 16.04
N ASP A 120 -12.02 15.35 16.31
CA ASP A 120 -11.81 14.75 17.63
C ASP A 120 -10.53 13.90 17.65
N ALA A 121 -9.49 14.40 18.33
CA ALA A 121 -8.20 13.73 18.41
C ALA A 121 -8.26 12.41 19.20
N ASP A 122 -9.06 12.35 20.26
CA ASP A 122 -9.20 11.15 21.09
C ASP A 122 -9.99 10.08 20.33
N PHE A 123 -11.01 10.50 19.59
CA PHE A 123 -11.73 9.60 18.68
C PHE A 123 -10.82 9.05 17.60
N ALA A 124 -10.00 9.90 16.97
CA ALA A 124 -9.05 9.47 15.95
C ALA A 124 -7.98 8.53 16.53
N ALA A 125 -7.45 8.81 17.72
CA ALA A 125 -6.48 7.93 18.38
C ALA A 125 -7.07 6.53 18.63
N LYS A 126 -8.34 6.47 19.01
CA LYS A 126 -9.01 5.19 19.33
C LYS A 126 -9.48 4.43 18.10
N TRP A 127 -9.99 5.12 17.09
CA TRP A 127 -10.72 4.51 15.98
C TRP A 127 -10.07 4.70 14.60
N GLY A 128 -9.09 5.58 14.47
CA GLY A 128 -8.41 5.86 13.21
C GLY A 128 -7.18 5.00 12.95
N ASP A 129 -6.73 4.24 13.93
CA ASP A 129 -5.54 3.40 13.82
C ASP A 129 -5.84 2.09 13.09
N LEU A 130 -4.98 1.75 12.12
CA LEU A 130 -5.07 0.57 11.27
C LEU A 130 -4.28 -0.63 11.81
N GLY A 131 -3.64 -0.49 12.98
CA GLY A 131 -2.69 -1.46 13.49
C GLY A 131 -1.32 -1.37 12.81
N PRO A 132 -0.46 -2.38 12.97
CA PRO A 132 0.94 -2.34 12.52
C PRO A 132 1.08 -2.53 11.00
N VAL A 133 0.38 -1.69 10.21
CA VAL A 133 0.42 -1.69 8.73
C VAL A 133 1.73 -1.13 8.19
N TYR A 134 1.82 -0.86 6.89
CA TYR A 134 3.02 -0.45 6.14
C TYR A 134 3.96 0.51 6.87
N GLY A 135 3.45 1.64 7.37
CA GLY A 135 4.26 2.66 8.04
C GLY A 135 4.99 2.12 9.26
N PHE A 136 4.27 1.39 10.11
CA PHE A 136 4.84 0.75 11.27
C PHE A 136 5.92 -0.27 10.88
N GLN A 137 5.61 -1.20 9.97
CA GLN A 137 6.56 -2.23 9.57
C GLN A 137 7.83 -1.65 8.93
N TRP A 138 7.70 -0.59 8.15
CA TRP A 138 8.83 0.02 7.45
C TRP A 138 9.75 0.83 8.36
N ARG A 139 9.17 1.49 9.39
CA ARG A 139 9.90 2.45 10.22
C ARG A 139 10.12 1.99 11.67
N HIS A 140 9.39 0.97 12.12
CA HIS A 140 9.39 0.50 13.51
C HIS A 140 9.25 -1.02 13.60
N TRP A 141 9.94 -1.76 12.73
CA TRP A 141 9.87 -3.23 12.74
C TRP A 141 10.26 -3.76 14.12
N PRO A 142 9.39 -4.57 14.79
CA PRO A 142 9.65 -5.00 16.16
C PRO A 142 10.83 -5.97 16.24
N ASP A 143 11.80 -5.63 17.08
CA ASP A 143 13.00 -6.43 17.38
C ASP A 143 13.19 -6.65 18.88
N GLY A 144 12.20 -6.24 19.70
CA GLY A 144 12.26 -6.28 21.15
C GLY A 144 12.78 -4.98 21.79
N SER A 145 13.30 -4.03 21.02
CA SER A 145 13.64 -2.69 21.50
C SER A 145 12.42 -1.75 21.44
N PRO A 146 12.40 -0.64 22.21
CA PRO A 146 11.29 0.31 22.19
C PRO A 146 11.06 0.97 20.82
N ASP A 147 12.14 1.26 20.10
CA ASP A 147 12.08 1.99 18.83
C ASP A 147 11.94 1.07 17.60
N GLY A 148 12.29 -0.21 17.75
CA GLY A 148 12.32 -1.16 16.65
C GLY A 148 13.39 -0.84 15.60
N ILE A 149 13.31 -1.50 14.45
CA ILE A 149 14.22 -1.30 13.32
C ILE A 149 13.56 -0.39 12.28
N ASP A 150 14.21 0.72 11.97
CA ASP A 150 13.86 1.53 10.81
C ASP A 150 14.46 0.89 9.55
N GLN A 151 13.68 0.05 8.87
CA GLN A 151 14.11 -0.67 7.67
C GLN A 151 14.50 0.27 6.52
N ILE A 152 13.85 1.42 6.39
CA ILE A 152 14.14 2.41 5.34
C ILE A 152 15.50 3.07 5.60
N ALA A 153 15.78 3.50 6.82
CA ALA A 153 17.08 4.07 7.18
C ALA A 153 18.21 3.04 7.04
N ALA A 154 17.97 1.80 7.47
CA ALA A 154 18.93 0.70 7.33
C ALA A 154 19.22 0.36 5.86
N LEU A 155 18.20 0.35 5.00
CA LEU A 155 18.34 0.16 3.55
C LEU A 155 19.22 1.27 2.93
N ILE A 156 18.92 2.53 3.23
CA ILE A 156 19.70 3.68 2.71
C ILE A 156 21.17 3.60 3.15
N ALA A 157 21.41 3.28 4.43
CA ALA A 157 22.75 3.09 4.96
C ALA A 157 23.49 1.93 4.26
N SER A 158 22.81 0.81 4.05
CA SER A 158 23.34 -0.35 3.34
C SER A 158 23.71 -0.05 1.89
N ILE A 159 22.87 0.66 1.15
CA ILE A 159 23.17 1.07 -0.24
C ILE A 159 24.40 1.98 -0.28
N LYS A 160 24.49 2.93 0.64
CA LYS A 160 25.66 3.85 0.72
C LYS A 160 26.95 3.13 1.07
N ALA A 161 26.90 2.17 2.00
CA ALA A 161 28.08 1.46 2.48
C ALA A 161 28.57 0.38 1.51
N ASN A 162 27.66 -0.34 0.86
CA ASN A 162 27.99 -1.43 -0.06
C ASN A 162 26.93 -1.55 -1.17
N PRO A 163 26.98 -0.72 -2.21
CA PRO A 163 26.01 -0.73 -3.30
C PRO A 163 25.92 -2.06 -4.05
N ALA A 164 26.99 -2.88 -4.03
CA ALA A 164 27.02 -4.19 -4.69
C ALA A 164 26.32 -5.31 -3.87
N SER A 165 25.81 -5.02 -2.69
CA SER A 165 25.09 -6.00 -1.89
C SER A 165 23.84 -6.50 -2.61
N ARG A 166 23.55 -7.79 -2.46
CA ARG A 166 22.31 -8.42 -2.93
C ARG A 166 21.22 -8.46 -1.86
N ARG A 167 21.44 -7.76 -0.72
CA ARG A 167 20.57 -7.77 0.45
C ARG A 167 19.91 -6.41 0.73
N HIS A 168 19.79 -5.57 -0.30
CA HIS A 168 19.03 -4.33 -0.22
C HIS A 168 17.55 -4.64 -0.30
N ILE A 169 16.98 -5.05 0.82
CA ILE A 169 15.59 -5.53 0.93
C ILE A 169 14.96 -4.90 2.17
N PHE A 170 13.69 -4.52 2.05
CA PHE A 170 12.80 -4.32 3.19
C PHE A 170 11.44 -4.95 2.91
N THR A 171 10.67 -5.22 3.97
CA THR A 171 9.39 -5.94 3.86
C THR A 171 8.35 -5.35 4.80
N GLY A 172 7.09 -5.39 4.35
CA GLY A 172 5.92 -5.11 5.20
C GLY A 172 5.27 -6.37 5.77
N TRP A 173 5.68 -7.55 5.31
CA TRP A 173 5.03 -8.82 5.66
C TRP A 173 5.58 -9.40 6.96
N ASN A 174 4.96 -9.04 8.08
CA ASN A 174 5.31 -9.55 9.41
C ASN A 174 4.29 -10.60 9.84
N VAL A 175 4.66 -11.87 9.72
CA VAL A 175 3.78 -13.01 10.00
C VAL A 175 3.22 -12.99 11.43
N ALA A 176 3.98 -12.46 12.39
CA ALA A 176 3.55 -12.39 13.80
C ALA A 176 2.47 -11.32 14.07
N GLN A 177 2.19 -10.43 13.11
CA GLN A 177 1.30 -9.30 13.29
C GLN A 177 0.23 -9.15 12.20
N LEU A 178 0.12 -10.10 11.26
CA LEU A 178 -0.85 -10.00 10.16
C LEU A 178 -2.30 -9.88 10.63
N ASP A 179 -2.65 -10.57 11.70
CA ASP A 179 -3.98 -10.57 12.29
C ASP A 179 -4.32 -9.29 13.07
N GLN A 180 -3.31 -8.46 13.35
CA GLN A 180 -3.47 -7.15 14.00
C GLN A 180 -3.63 -6.01 12.99
N MET A 181 -3.33 -6.27 11.71
CA MET A 181 -3.43 -5.28 10.63
C MET A 181 -4.86 -5.16 10.12
N ALA A 182 -5.31 -3.95 9.85
CA ALA A 182 -6.60 -3.73 9.18
C ALA A 182 -6.65 -4.42 7.81
N LEU A 183 -5.50 -4.50 7.12
CA LEU A 183 -5.31 -5.21 5.87
C LEU A 183 -3.86 -5.72 5.79
N PRO A 184 -3.63 -7.03 5.51
CA PRO A 184 -2.30 -7.53 5.20
C PRO A 184 -1.67 -6.79 4.01
N PRO A 185 -0.34 -6.56 4.01
CA PRO A 185 0.30 -5.74 3.01
C PRO A 185 0.32 -6.40 1.63
N CYS A 186 -0.26 -5.71 0.62
CA CYS A 186 -0.18 -6.12 -0.78
C CYS A 186 1.24 -5.90 -1.34
N HIS A 187 1.88 -4.80 -0.94
CA HIS A 187 3.29 -4.51 -1.25
C HIS A 187 4.18 -5.19 -0.21
N MET A 188 4.39 -6.50 -0.38
CA MET A 188 5.03 -7.33 0.66
C MET A 188 6.52 -7.04 0.81
N THR A 189 7.25 -6.93 -0.30
CA THR A 189 8.72 -6.91 -0.31
C THR A 189 9.22 -5.97 -1.39
N TYR A 190 10.27 -5.23 -1.02
CA TYR A 190 10.99 -4.32 -1.91
C TYR A 190 12.44 -4.76 -1.95
N GLN A 191 12.95 -4.97 -3.16
CA GLN A 191 14.35 -5.27 -3.38
C GLN A 191 14.97 -4.23 -4.30
N TYR A 192 16.16 -3.78 -3.94
CA TYR A 192 16.91 -2.81 -4.71
C TYR A 192 18.17 -3.44 -5.28
N PHE A 193 18.48 -3.08 -6.50
CA PHE A 193 19.67 -3.50 -7.20
C PHE A 193 20.37 -2.27 -7.77
N VAL A 194 21.63 -2.09 -7.40
CA VAL A 194 22.43 -0.96 -7.89
C VAL A 194 23.33 -1.44 -9.01
N ALA A 195 23.19 -0.83 -10.18
CA ALA A 195 24.02 -1.08 -11.34
C ALA A 195 24.55 0.24 -11.89
N ASN A 196 25.87 0.29 -12.20
CA ASN A 196 26.50 1.47 -12.79
C ASN A 196 26.28 2.77 -11.99
N GLY A 197 26.24 2.68 -10.65
CA GLY A 197 26.00 3.82 -9.76
C GLY A 197 24.56 4.32 -9.70
N ARG A 198 23.62 3.55 -10.22
CA ARG A 198 22.18 3.84 -10.23
C ARG A 198 21.38 2.69 -9.69
#